data_e89e027f2a6d66e468b8b95a25fa938e
#
_entry.id   e89e027f2a6d66e468b8b95a25fa938e
#
_cell.length_a   1.000
_cell.length_b   1.000
_cell.length_c   1.000
_cell.angle_alpha   90.00
_cell.angle_beta   90.00
_cell.angle_gamma   90.00
#
_symmetry.space_group_name_H-M   'P 1'
#
loop_
_entity.id
_entity.type
_entity.pdbx_description
1 polymer ?
#
loop_
_entity_poly.entity_id
_entity_poly.type
_entity_poly.pdbx_seq_one_letter_code
_entity_poly.pdbx_strand_id
1 'polypeptide(L)'
;MSILIDKSTRLIVQGITGRDGLFHAKKMKEYGTNVVGGTSPGKGGTEVDGIPVFNTMYEAVKQTQANTSIIFVPARFAADAIMEAADAGIRLIVCIAEGIPTLDVIKAHRFAEQRGAMLVGPNCPGPISPGESMVGILPGQVFQKGNVGVISRSGTLTYEIVYHLTINGMGQSTAIGIGGDPVVGLHFLKLLEMFQNDPETKAIVLIGEIGGNAEEQAAEYIHSHVNKPVVAFIAGQSAPPGKQMGHAGAIISGGSGSAKDKIEALEAAGIRVAQEPSDIPKLLKR
;
A
#
# COMPACT_ATOMS: atom_id res chain seq x y z
N MET A 1 -18.12 0.53 -3.31
CA MET A 1 -17.03 1.49 -3.59
C MET A 1 -15.78 0.92 -2.97
N SER A 2 -14.67 0.98 -3.66
CA SER A 2 -13.36 0.63 -3.11
C SER A 2 -12.78 1.81 -2.33
N ILE A 3 -11.82 1.57 -1.46
CA ILE A 3 -11.10 2.66 -0.79
C ILE A 3 -9.86 3.05 -1.60
N LEU A 4 -9.45 4.32 -1.52
CA LEU A 4 -8.28 4.94 -2.14
C LEU A 4 -8.33 5.06 -3.66
N ILE A 5 -8.59 3.97 -4.39
CA ILE A 5 -8.55 3.92 -5.86
C ILE A 5 -9.76 3.21 -6.44
N ASP A 6 -10.27 3.70 -7.56
CA ASP A 6 -11.40 3.16 -8.29
C ASP A 6 -11.31 3.51 -9.80
N LYS A 7 -12.42 3.38 -10.54
CA LYS A 7 -12.47 3.73 -11.96
C LYS A 7 -12.28 5.23 -12.25
N SER A 8 -12.43 6.10 -11.25
CA SER A 8 -12.18 7.55 -11.38
C SER A 8 -10.71 7.92 -11.21
N THR A 9 -9.85 6.95 -10.84
CA THR A 9 -8.41 7.15 -10.70
C THR A 9 -7.79 7.61 -12.02
N ARG A 10 -7.12 8.76 -12.01
CA ARG A 10 -6.36 9.35 -13.12
C ARG A 10 -4.90 9.43 -12.69
N LEU A 11 -4.09 8.50 -13.21
CA LEU A 11 -2.75 8.22 -12.70
C LEU A 11 -1.67 8.93 -13.51
N ILE A 12 -0.75 9.62 -12.81
CA ILE A 12 0.55 10.06 -13.33
C ILE A 12 1.65 9.13 -12.78
N VAL A 13 2.57 8.72 -13.66
CA VAL A 13 3.74 7.92 -13.31
C VAL A 13 4.98 8.80 -13.29
N GLN A 14 5.53 9.09 -12.11
CA GLN A 14 6.78 9.82 -11.97
C GLN A 14 7.98 8.88 -12.24
N GLY A 15 8.91 9.33 -13.07
CA GLY A 15 10.00 8.50 -13.55
C GLY A 15 9.61 7.53 -14.68
N ILE A 16 8.56 7.87 -15.46
CA ILE A 16 7.98 7.00 -16.50
C ILE A 16 8.99 6.57 -17.57
N THR A 17 10.00 7.35 -17.85
CA THR A 17 11.03 7.00 -18.87
C THR A 17 12.10 6.06 -18.35
N GLY A 18 12.10 5.75 -17.04
CA GLY A 18 12.95 4.72 -16.44
C GLY A 18 12.42 3.32 -16.76
N ARG A 19 13.31 2.31 -16.64
CA ARG A 19 12.96 0.90 -16.91
C ARG A 19 11.74 0.45 -16.14
N ASP A 20 11.74 0.64 -14.82
CA ASP A 20 10.69 0.13 -13.94
C ASP A 20 9.41 0.99 -14.04
N GLY A 21 9.57 2.34 -14.18
CA GLY A 21 8.45 3.24 -14.41
C GLY A 21 7.66 2.90 -15.68
N LEU A 22 8.37 2.67 -16.80
CA LEU A 22 7.74 2.28 -18.05
C LEU A 22 7.09 0.88 -17.96
N PHE A 23 7.81 -0.10 -17.41
CA PHE A 23 7.31 -1.46 -17.28
C PHE A 23 6.00 -1.51 -16.49
N HIS A 24 5.97 -0.87 -15.31
CA HIS A 24 4.79 -0.87 -14.46
C HIS A 24 3.68 0.04 -14.98
N ALA A 25 3.99 1.13 -15.68
CA ALA A 25 2.99 1.94 -16.38
C ALA A 25 2.20 1.10 -17.39
N LYS A 26 2.89 0.28 -18.19
CA LYS A 26 2.24 -0.66 -19.12
C LYS A 26 1.37 -1.68 -18.38
N LYS A 27 1.88 -2.28 -17.30
CA LYS A 27 1.12 -3.27 -16.52
C LYS A 27 -0.13 -2.67 -15.87
N MET A 28 -0.06 -1.45 -15.35
CA MET A 28 -1.23 -0.75 -14.82
C MET A 28 -2.23 -0.41 -15.92
N LYS A 29 -1.77 0.03 -17.10
CA LYS A 29 -2.63 0.29 -18.26
C LYS A 29 -3.29 -1.00 -18.79
N GLU A 30 -2.52 -2.10 -18.91
CA GLU A 30 -3.06 -3.42 -19.28
C GLU A 30 -4.11 -3.93 -18.28
N TYR A 31 -3.96 -3.61 -17.00
CA TYR A 31 -4.94 -3.94 -15.95
C TYR A 31 -6.23 -3.13 -16.07
N GLY A 32 -6.22 -2.01 -16.78
CA GLY A 32 -7.37 -1.12 -16.96
C GLY A 32 -7.29 0.18 -16.15
N THR A 33 -6.17 0.45 -15.49
CA THR A 33 -5.95 1.74 -14.81
C THR A 33 -5.81 2.86 -15.83
N ASN A 34 -6.48 3.98 -15.58
CA ASN A 34 -6.41 5.15 -16.45
C ASN A 34 -5.10 5.93 -16.21
N VAL A 35 -4.02 5.47 -16.86
CA VAL A 35 -2.72 6.15 -16.87
C VAL A 35 -2.78 7.31 -17.84
N VAL A 36 -2.90 8.53 -17.33
CA VAL A 36 -3.14 9.74 -18.13
C VAL A 36 -1.86 10.48 -18.51
N GLY A 37 -0.70 10.11 -17.94
CA GLY A 37 0.58 10.71 -18.26
C GLY A 37 1.70 10.21 -17.36
N GLY A 38 2.89 10.73 -17.57
CA GLY A 38 4.04 10.53 -16.71
C GLY A 38 4.93 11.75 -16.65
N THR A 39 5.84 11.80 -15.68
CA THR A 39 6.83 12.88 -15.58
C THR A 39 8.25 12.33 -15.70
N SER A 40 9.08 13.09 -16.40
CA SER A 40 10.54 12.93 -16.44
C SER A 40 11.16 14.27 -16.81
N PRO A 41 11.88 14.95 -15.90
CA PRO A 41 12.48 16.24 -16.16
C PRO A 41 13.37 16.23 -17.41
N GLY A 42 13.22 17.24 -18.28
CA GLY A 42 13.94 17.37 -19.54
C GLY A 42 13.40 16.50 -20.69
N LYS A 43 12.31 15.74 -20.47
CA LYS A 43 11.68 14.89 -21.51
C LYS A 43 10.22 15.27 -21.78
N GLY A 44 9.77 16.41 -21.28
CA GLY A 44 8.44 16.93 -21.57
C GLY A 44 8.19 17.14 -23.05
N GLY A 45 6.96 16.88 -23.51
CA GLY A 45 6.57 16.93 -24.92
C GLY A 45 6.88 15.66 -25.71
N THR A 46 7.50 14.64 -25.07
CA THR A 46 7.67 13.30 -25.66
C THR A 46 6.54 12.36 -25.26
N GLU A 47 6.55 11.16 -25.79
CA GLU A 47 5.57 10.12 -25.50
C GLU A 47 6.28 8.78 -25.29
N VAL A 48 5.78 7.95 -24.37
CA VAL A 48 6.26 6.59 -24.14
C VAL A 48 5.04 5.65 -24.13
N ASP A 49 4.99 4.73 -25.07
CA ASP A 49 3.90 3.74 -25.21
C ASP A 49 2.51 4.38 -25.28
N GLY A 50 2.37 5.49 -26.00
CA GLY A 50 1.13 6.26 -26.12
C GLY A 50 0.77 7.03 -24.83
N ILE A 51 1.71 7.21 -23.90
CA ILE A 51 1.52 7.96 -22.67
C ILE A 51 2.31 9.26 -22.75
N PRO A 52 1.67 10.45 -22.65
CA PRO A 52 2.36 11.73 -22.73
C PRO A 52 3.29 11.93 -21.53
N VAL A 53 4.46 12.53 -21.78
CA VAL A 53 5.48 12.84 -20.78
C VAL A 53 5.55 14.34 -20.54
N PHE A 54 5.56 14.74 -19.28
CA PHE A 54 5.67 16.12 -18.81
C PHE A 54 6.99 16.35 -18.07
N ASN A 55 7.43 17.61 -17.99
CA ASN A 55 8.61 17.94 -17.19
C ASN A 55 8.33 17.99 -15.69
N THR A 56 7.11 18.40 -15.31
CA THR A 56 6.71 18.63 -13.91
C THR A 56 5.35 18.05 -13.61
N MET A 57 5.08 17.81 -12.30
CA MET A 57 3.75 17.41 -11.86
C MET A 57 2.69 18.50 -12.08
N TYR A 58 3.08 19.79 -11.99
CA TYR A 58 2.17 20.92 -12.30
C TYR A 58 1.65 20.88 -13.71
N GLU A 59 2.57 20.70 -14.69
CA GLU A 59 2.17 20.58 -16.11
C GLU A 59 1.26 19.37 -16.32
N ALA A 60 1.63 18.22 -15.73
CA ALA A 60 0.88 16.98 -15.85
C ALA A 60 -0.53 17.12 -15.27
N VAL A 61 -0.69 17.61 -14.05
CA VAL A 61 -1.99 17.78 -13.38
C VAL A 61 -2.87 18.80 -14.13
N LYS A 62 -2.29 19.94 -14.56
CA LYS A 62 -3.01 20.96 -15.29
C LYS A 62 -3.61 20.43 -16.60
N GLN A 63 -2.87 19.61 -17.34
CA GLN A 63 -3.29 19.10 -18.65
C GLN A 63 -4.17 17.85 -18.55
N THR A 64 -3.95 17.01 -17.54
CA THR A 64 -4.61 15.70 -17.46
C THR A 64 -5.69 15.62 -16.37
N GLN A 65 -5.78 16.59 -15.46
CA GLN A 65 -6.65 16.53 -14.30
C GLN A 65 -6.40 15.26 -13.45
N ALA A 66 -5.12 14.85 -13.34
CA ALA A 66 -4.73 13.70 -12.53
C ALA A 66 -5.03 13.93 -11.05
N ASN A 67 -5.42 12.86 -10.36
CA ASN A 67 -5.72 12.86 -8.93
C ASN A 67 -4.82 11.90 -8.13
N THR A 68 -4.06 11.08 -8.81
CA THR A 68 -3.20 10.03 -8.23
C THR A 68 -1.83 10.05 -8.89
N SER A 69 -0.78 9.84 -8.10
CA SER A 69 0.60 9.70 -8.58
C SER A 69 1.24 8.44 -8.02
N ILE A 70 2.07 7.78 -8.86
CA ILE A 70 2.96 6.70 -8.43
C ILE A 70 4.42 7.07 -8.75
N ILE A 71 5.34 6.77 -7.82
CA ILE A 71 6.72 7.23 -7.85
C ILE A 71 7.69 6.07 -8.06
N PHE A 72 8.40 6.08 -9.20
CA PHE A 72 9.47 5.14 -9.58
C PHE A 72 10.83 5.84 -9.71
N VAL A 73 11.00 7.03 -9.14
CA VAL A 73 12.30 7.70 -9.15
C VAL A 73 13.25 7.08 -8.13
N PRO A 74 14.59 7.17 -8.31
CA PRO A 74 15.54 6.71 -7.31
C PRO A 74 15.33 7.33 -5.92
N ALA A 75 15.62 6.58 -4.86
CA ALA A 75 15.35 6.94 -3.46
C ALA A 75 15.78 8.38 -3.10
N ARG A 76 16.95 8.83 -3.59
CA ARG A 76 17.46 10.18 -3.33
C ARG A 76 16.59 11.33 -3.86
N PHE A 77 15.66 11.05 -4.77
CA PHE A 77 14.75 12.03 -5.37
C PHE A 77 13.29 11.79 -4.96
N ALA A 78 13.02 10.70 -4.24
CA ALA A 78 11.64 10.29 -3.97
C ALA A 78 10.92 11.23 -3.00
N ALA A 79 11.62 11.78 -2.01
CA ALA A 79 11.03 12.77 -1.09
C ALA A 79 10.59 14.04 -1.83
N ASP A 80 11.43 14.56 -2.74
CA ASP A 80 11.09 15.72 -3.57
C ASP A 80 9.91 15.40 -4.50
N ALA A 81 9.89 14.20 -5.08
CA ALA A 81 8.79 13.74 -5.93
C ALA A 81 7.45 13.63 -5.18
N ILE A 82 7.47 13.19 -3.90
CA ILE A 82 6.28 13.20 -3.03
C ILE A 82 5.80 14.64 -2.81
N MET A 83 6.70 15.54 -2.44
CA MET A 83 6.36 16.95 -2.17
C MET A 83 5.85 17.66 -3.43
N GLU A 84 6.48 17.45 -4.60
CA GLU A 84 6.02 18.01 -5.87
C GLU A 84 4.61 17.53 -6.23
N ALA A 85 4.32 16.23 -6.07
CA ALA A 85 3.00 15.69 -6.34
C ALA A 85 1.93 16.31 -5.41
N ALA A 86 2.23 16.41 -4.12
CA ALA A 86 1.33 17.01 -3.14
C ALA A 86 1.05 18.49 -3.44
N ASP A 87 2.09 19.26 -3.77
CA ASP A 87 1.99 20.68 -4.09
C ASP A 87 1.25 20.93 -5.42
N ALA A 88 1.36 20.01 -6.37
CA ALA A 88 0.58 20.03 -7.62
C ALA A 88 -0.91 19.67 -7.45
N GLY A 89 -1.36 19.29 -6.24
CA GLY A 89 -2.75 18.99 -5.93
C GLY A 89 -3.15 17.50 -6.08
N ILE A 90 -2.19 16.60 -6.16
CA ILE A 90 -2.45 15.14 -6.12
C ILE A 90 -3.00 14.75 -4.75
N ARG A 91 -4.07 13.96 -4.73
CA ARG A 91 -4.73 13.52 -3.49
C ARG A 91 -4.17 12.20 -2.95
N LEU A 92 -3.75 11.30 -3.84
CA LEU A 92 -3.15 10.03 -3.48
C LEU A 92 -1.77 9.88 -4.12
N ILE A 93 -0.76 9.66 -3.30
CA ILE A 93 0.62 9.46 -3.72
C ILE A 93 1.07 8.06 -3.30
N VAL A 94 1.56 7.27 -4.24
CA VAL A 94 2.08 5.93 -3.98
C VAL A 94 3.58 5.95 -4.24
N CYS A 95 4.40 5.66 -3.23
CA CYS A 95 5.85 5.67 -3.34
C CYS A 95 6.42 4.24 -3.27
N ILE A 96 6.92 3.76 -4.40
CA ILE A 96 7.50 2.40 -4.52
C ILE A 96 8.95 2.36 -4.02
N ALA A 97 9.66 3.48 -4.10
CA ALA A 97 11.09 3.55 -3.80
C ALA A 97 11.41 3.05 -2.38
N GLU A 98 12.44 2.21 -2.31
CA GLU A 98 13.06 1.74 -1.06
C GLU A 98 14.34 2.53 -0.77
N GLY A 99 14.72 2.65 0.52
CA GLY A 99 15.99 3.26 0.93
C GLY A 99 15.98 4.78 0.97
N ILE A 100 14.81 5.40 1.09
CA ILE A 100 14.71 6.85 1.33
C ILE A 100 15.15 7.11 2.79
N PRO A 101 16.02 8.11 3.04
CA PRO A 101 16.39 8.47 4.42
C PRO A 101 15.15 8.79 5.27
N THR A 102 15.06 8.20 6.46
CA THR A 102 13.87 8.31 7.33
C THR A 102 13.45 9.77 7.62
N LEU A 103 14.42 10.67 7.83
CA LEU A 103 14.13 12.09 8.05
C LEU A 103 13.49 12.76 6.82
N ASP A 104 13.87 12.33 5.62
CA ASP A 104 13.30 12.88 4.39
C ASP A 104 11.88 12.33 4.16
N VAL A 105 11.62 11.06 4.52
CA VAL A 105 10.26 10.51 4.54
C VAL A 105 9.36 11.29 5.50
N ILE A 106 9.83 11.56 6.73
CA ILE A 106 9.07 12.35 7.73
C ILE A 106 8.70 13.73 7.19
N LYS A 107 9.66 14.43 6.58
CA LYS A 107 9.44 15.77 6.00
C LYS A 107 8.44 15.71 4.86
N ALA A 108 8.64 14.78 3.91
CA ALA A 108 7.77 14.63 2.75
C ALA A 108 6.35 14.22 3.14
N HIS A 109 6.19 13.30 4.09
CA HIS A 109 4.89 12.88 4.61
C HIS A 109 4.14 14.05 5.26
N ARG A 110 4.78 14.78 6.17
CA ARG A 110 4.17 15.98 6.80
C ARG A 110 3.77 17.05 5.78
N PHE A 111 4.61 17.26 4.77
CA PHE A 111 4.29 18.19 3.69
C PHE A 111 3.06 17.73 2.90
N ALA A 112 3.00 16.45 2.55
CA ALA A 112 1.84 15.86 1.86
C ALA A 112 0.55 16.01 2.67
N GLU A 113 0.58 15.69 3.98
CA GLU A 113 -0.56 15.87 4.87
C GLU A 113 -1.05 17.34 4.93
N GLN A 114 -0.13 18.30 5.02
CA GLN A 114 -0.46 19.73 5.01
C GLN A 114 -1.13 20.19 3.72
N ARG A 115 -0.91 19.48 2.61
CA ARG A 115 -1.56 19.69 1.31
C ARG A 115 -2.83 18.87 1.13
N GLY A 116 -3.23 18.09 2.13
CA GLY A 116 -4.39 17.19 2.07
C GLY A 116 -4.18 15.95 1.21
N ALA A 117 -2.93 15.59 0.91
CA ALA A 117 -2.58 14.39 0.18
C ALA A 117 -2.33 13.20 1.10
N MET A 118 -2.77 12.02 0.69
CA MET A 118 -2.47 10.75 1.34
C MET A 118 -1.26 10.10 0.69
N LEU A 119 -0.33 9.56 1.50
CA LEU A 119 0.85 8.83 1.05
C LEU A 119 0.70 7.35 1.36
N VAL A 120 0.87 6.46 0.39
CA VAL A 120 1.05 5.01 0.56
C VAL A 120 2.52 4.68 0.32
N GLY A 121 3.13 3.97 1.25
CA GLY A 121 4.58 3.74 1.26
C GLY A 121 5.35 4.81 2.06
N PRO A 122 6.68 4.89 1.87
CA PRO A 122 7.51 4.26 0.83
C PRO A 122 7.69 2.75 0.99
N ASN A 123 8.51 2.16 0.08
CA ASN A 123 8.83 0.74 0.07
C ASN A 123 7.58 -0.15 0.10
N CYS A 124 6.63 0.12 -0.80
CA CYS A 124 5.34 -0.53 -0.83
C CYS A 124 5.00 -1.09 -2.22
N PRO A 125 4.16 -2.12 -2.32
CA PRO A 125 3.67 -2.61 -3.61
C PRO A 125 2.47 -1.81 -4.13
N GLY A 126 1.92 -0.89 -3.35
CA GLY A 126 0.76 -0.06 -3.68
C GLY A 126 -0.60 -0.75 -3.52
N PRO A 127 -1.69 -0.03 -3.81
CA PRO A 127 -3.07 -0.53 -3.75
C PRO A 127 -3.55 -1.14 -5.07
N ILE A 128 -4.50 -2.10 -4.93
CA ILE A 128 -5.29 -2.65 -6.02
C ILE A 128 -6.75 -2.81 -5.59
N SER A 129 -7.67 -2.30 -6.41
CA SER A 129 -9.12 -2.54 -6.30
C SER A 129 -9.55 -3.39 -7.49
N PRO A 130 -9.78 -4.72 -7.28
CA PRO A 130 -9.95 -5.66 -8.37
C PRO A 130 -11.13 -5.33 -9.29
N GLY A 131 -10.85 -5.33 -10.62
CA GLY A 131 -11.80 -4.95 -11.65
C GLY A 131 -12.04 -3.44 -11.79
N GLU A 132 -11.31 -2.61 -11.05
CA GLU A 132 -11.44 -1.15 -11.09
C GLU A 132 -10.12 -0.45 -11.41
N SER A 133 -9.10 -0.58 -10.56
CA SER A 133 -7.82 0.10 -10.74
C SER A 133 -6.70 -0.62 -9.99
N MET A 134 -5.48 -0.49 -10.47
CA MET A 134 -4.24 -0.90 -9.82
C MET A 134 -3.25 0.27 -9.88
N VAL A 135 -2.74 0.68 -8.73
CA VAL A 135 -1.70 1.72 -8.63
C VAL A 135 -0.53 1.13 -7.85
N GLY A 136 0.32 0.38 -8.54
CA GLY A 136 1.38 -0.37 -7.89
C GLY A 136 2.03 -1.42 -8.76
N ILE A 137 2.67 -2.37 -8.08
CA ILE A 137 3.46 -3.45 -8.68
C ILE A 137 2.91 -4.85 -8.35
N LEU A 138 1.72 -4.93 -7.75
CA LEU A 138 1.09 -6.20 -7.41
C LEU A 138 0.74 -7.02 -8.66
N PRO A 139 0.83 -8.36 -8.62
CA PRO A 139 0.48 -9.22 -9.74
C PRO A 139 -1.05 -9.30 -9.90
N GLY A 140 -1.64 -8.40 -10.68
CA GLY A 140 -3.10 -8.23 -10.80
C GLY A 140 -3.90 -9.48 -11.11
N GLN A 141 -3.27 -10.50 -11.73
CA GLN A 141 -3.92 -11.75 -12.12
C GLN A 141 -4.36 -12.65 -10.94
N VAL A 142 -3.79 -12.45 -9.73
CA VAL A 142 -4.18 -13.24 -8.54
C VAL A 142 -5.35 -12.61 -7.78
N PHE A 143 -5.72 -11.39 -8.12
CA PHE A 143 -6.77 -10.63 -7.45
C PHE A 143 -8.11 -10.78 -8.16
N GLN A 144 -9.17 -10.95 -7.39
CA GLN A 144 -10.54 -11.06 -7.90
C GLN A 144 -11.47 -10.11 -7.13
N LYS A 145 -12.41 -9.47 -7.83
CA LYS A 145 -13.39 -8.60 -7.20
C LYS A 145 -14.24 -9.35 -6.16
N GLY A 146 -14.38 -8.76 -4.98
CA GLY A 146 -15.15 -9.32 -3.88
C GLY A 146 -15.29 -8.34 -2.73
N ASN A 147 -15.28 -8.83 -1.50
CA ASN A 147 -15.63 -8.04 -0.32
C ASN A 147 -14.63 -8.15 0.84
N VAL A 148 -13.43 -8.68 0.62
CA VAL A 148 -12.40 -8.76 1.65
C VAL A 148 -11.43 -7.58 1.48
N GLY A 149 -11.32 -6.73 2.49
CA GLY A 149 -10.27 -5.72 2.58
C GLY A 149 -8.95 -6.36 3.03
N VAL A 150 -7.83 -5.99 2.44
CA VAL A 150 -6.50 -6.51 2.82
C VAL A 150 -5.55 -5.36 3.08
N ILE A 151 -4.91 -5.36 4.25
CA ILE A 151 -3.86 -4.40 4.63
C ILE A 151 -2.59 -5.18 4.96
N SER A 152 -1.46 -4.84 4.34
CA SER A 152 -0.24 -5.62 4.50
C SER A 152 1.00 -4.73 4.56
N ARG A 153 1.95 -5.08 5.43
CA ARG A 153 3.31 -4.51 5.43
C ARG A 153 4.20 -5.16 4.36
N SER A 154 3.88 -6.39 3.96
CA SER A 154 4.70 -7.18 3.02
C SER A 154 4.07 -7.26 1.64
N GLY A 155 4.85 -6.95 0.61
CA GLY A 155 4.44 -7.12 -0.79
C GLY A 155 4.18 -8.59 -1.12
N THR A 156 5.12 -9.48 -0.80
CA THR A 156 5.04 -10.91 -1.10
C THR A 156 3.88 -11.60 -0.39
N LEU A 157 3.73 -11.38 0.91
CA LEU A 157 2.63 -11.98 1.67
C LEU A 157 1.26 -11.45 1.24
N THR A 158 1.19 -10.22 0.72
CA THR A 158 -0.06 -9.68 0.18
C THR A 158 -0.61 -10.59 -0.92
N TYR A 159 0.17 -10.86 -1.97
CA TYR A 159 -0.35 -11.66 -3.09
C TYR A 159 -0.42 -13.15 -2.76
N GLU A 160 0.40 -13.68 -1.85
CA GLU A 160 0.30 -15.06 -1.38
C GLU A 160 -1.03 -15.30 -0.64
N ILE A 161 -1.35 -14.48 0.35
CA ILE A 161 -2.60 -14.58 1.10
C ILE A 161 -3.80 -14.30 0.20
N VAL A 162 -3.72 -13.30 -0.68
CA VAL A 162 -4.78 -13.03 -1.65
C VAL A 162 -4.99 -14.20 -2.60
N TYR A 163 -3.93 -14.87 -3.03
CA TYR A 163 -4.07 -16.11 -3.83
C TYR A 163 -4.90 -17.16 -3.09
N HIS A 164 -4.59 -17.40 -1.80
CA HIS A 164 -5.38 -18.33 -0.98
C HIS A 164 -6.83 -17.90 -0.80
N LEU A 165 -7.09 -16.59 -0.64
CA LEU A 165 -8.46 -16.07 -0.61
C LEU A 165 -9.18 -16.33 -1.94
N THR A 166 -8.56 -15.98 -3.06
CA THR A 166 -9.15 -16.06 -4.40
C THR A 166 -9.50 -17.49 -4.79
N ILE A 167 -8.61 -18.47 -4.58
CA ILE A 167 -8.90 -19.88 -4.88
C ILE A 167 -9.98 -20.49 -3.98
N ASN A 168 -10.28 -19.85 -2.84
CA ASN A 168 -11.38 -20.20 -1.94
C ASN A 168 -12.67 -19.39 -2.20
N GLY A 169 -12.74 -18.66 -3.32
CA GLY A 169 -13.90 -17.87 -3.73
C GLY A 169 -14.09 -16.56 -2.94
N MET A 170 -13.05 -16.08 -2.27
CA MET A 170 -13.07 -14.84 -1.48
C MET A 170 -12.30 -13.74 -2.22
N GLY A 171 -13.00 -12.96 -3.03
CA GLY A 171 -12.41 -11.82 -3.72
C GLY A 171 -12.21 -10.61 -2.80
N GLN A 172 -11.46 -9.62 -3.28
CA GLN A 172 -11.08 -8.45 -2.51
C GLN A 172 -11.88 -7.21 -2.92
N SER A 173 -12.27 -6.37 -1.95
CA SER A 173 -12.75 -5.02 -2.21
C SER A 173 -11.60 -4.09 -2.58
N THR A 174 -10.56 -4.07 -1.76
CA THR A 174 -9.27 -3.42 -2.02
C THR A 174 -8.18 -4.17 -1.25
N ALA A 175 -7.01 -4.34 -1.85
CA ALA A 175 -5.82 -4.80 -1.16
C ALA A 175 -4.74 -3.71 -1.22
N ILE A 176 -4.08 -3.45 -0.08
CA ILE A 176 -3.12 -2.36 0.07
C ILE A 176 -1.86 -2.89 0.74
N GLY A 177 -0.73 -2.76 0.04
CA GLY A 177 0.57 -2.88 0.67
C GLY A 177 1.03 -1.52 1.14
N ILE A 178 1.23 -1.36 2.45
CA ILE A 178 1.59 -0.08 3.08
C ILE A 178 3.10 0.17 3.15
N GLY A 179 3.91 -0.90 2.98
CA GLY A 179 5.36 -0.83 3.08
C GLY A 179 5.92 -1.33 4.41
N GLY A 180 7.20 -1.69 4.36
CA GLY A 180 7.95 -2.27 5.50
C GLY A 180 8.97 -1.31 6.12
N ASP A 181 8.96 -0.03 5.77
CA ASP A 181 9.84 0.97 6.35
C ASP A 181 9.39 1.39 7.76
N PRO A 182 10.30 1.88 8.61
CA PRO A 182 9.95 2.34 9.97
C PRO A 182 8.96 3.49 9.99
N VAL A 183 8.95 4.32 8.94
CA VAL A 183 8.02 5.42 8.75
C VAL A 183 7.33 5.25 7.39
N VAL A 184 6.04 5.11 7.44
CA VAL A 184 5.16 5.04 6.26
C VAL A 184 4.08 6.11 6.35
N GLY A 185 3.47 6.44 5.24
CA GLY A 185 2.36 7.39 5.18
C GLY A 185 1.08 6.80 5.81
N LEU A 186 0.21 6.22 5.01
CA LEU A 186 -0.96 5.51 5.54
C LEU A 186 -0.53 4.25 6.29
N HIS A 187 -1.09 4.06 7.48
CA HIS A 187 -0.84 2.93 8.35
C HIS A 187 -2.15 2.20 8.71
N PHE A 188 -2.06 1.13 9.50
CA PHE A 188 -3.20 0.26 9.81
C PHE A 188 -4.45 1.01 10.30
N LEU A 189 -4.34 1.93 11.25
CA LEU A 189 -5.50 2.58 11.88
C LEU A 189 -6.36 3.32 10.84
N LYS A 190 -5.71 4.13 9.99
CA LYS A 190 -6.44 4.90 8.97
C LYS A 190 -7.11 4.01 7.93
N LEU A 191 -6.45 2.93 7.52
CA LEU A 191 -7.01 1.98 6.57
C LEU A 191 -8.12 1.12 7.19
N LEU A 192 -8.00 0.75 8.45
CA LEU A 192 -9.07 0.09 9.21
C LEU A 192 -10.32 0.97 9.31
N GLU A 193 -10.16 2.27 9.61
CA GLU A 193 -11.25 3.24 9.57
C GLU A 193 -11.92 3.30 8.20
N MET A 194 -11.13 3.36 7.13
CA MET A 194 -11.66 3.41 5.77
C MET A 194 -12.40 2.12 5.41
N PHE A 195 -11.85 0.94 5.73
CA PHE A 195 -12.52 -0.34 5.50
C PHE A 195 -13.77 -0.53 6.37
N GLN A 196 -13.76 -0.06 7.61
CA GLN A 196 -14.93 -0.09 8.48
C GLN A 196 -16.10 0.69 7.85
N ASN A 197 -15.80 1.85 7.24
CA ASN A 197 -16.79 2.73 6.63
C ASN A 197 -17.16 2.34 5.19
N ASP A 198 -16.40 1.45 4.55
CA ASP A 198 -16.70 0.99 3.18
C ASP A 198 -17.83 -0.05 3.18
N PRO A 199 -18.98 0.21 2.55
CA PRO A 199 -20.12 -0.72 2.55
C PRO A 199 -19.85 -2.01 1.76
N GLU A 200 -18.90 -2.02 0.82
CA GLU A 200 -18.55 -3.20 0.04
C GLU A 200 -17.61 -4.15 0.79
N THR A 201 -16.81 -3.64 1.72
CA THR A 201 -15.93 -4.47 2.56
C THR A 201 -16.73 -5.14 3.67
N LYS A 202 -16.71 -6.47 3.73
CA LYS A 202 -17.44 -7.29 4.71
C LYS A 202 -16.54 -7.99 5.73
N ALA A 203 -15.26 -8.13 5.41
CA ALA A 203 -14.24 -8.71 6.27
C ALA A 203 -12.89 -8.07 5.98
N ILE A 204 -11.95 -8.13 6.92
CA ILE A 204 -10.63 -7.51 6.79
C ILE A 204 -9.55 -8.55 7.11
N VAL A 205 -8.49 -8.56 6.31
CA VAL A 205 -7.27 -9.31 6.58
C VAL A 205 -6.14 -8.33 6.88
N LEU A 206 -5.52 -8.48 8.05
CA LEU A 206 -4.37 -7.70 8.50
C LEU A 206 -3.12 -8.57 8.43
N ILE A 207 -2.13 -8.15 7.66
CA ILE A 207 -0.87 -8.85 7.48
C ILE A 207 0.25 -7.98 8.05
N GLY A 208 0.74 -8.39 9.22
CA GLY A 208 1.80 -7.72 9.95
C GLY A 208 3.10 -8.52 9.95
N GLU A 209 4.09 -7.95 10.60
CA GLU A 209 5.41 -8.54 10.77
C GLU A 209 6.06 -8.06 12.05
N ILE A 210 7.18 -8.65 12.44
CA ILE A 210 7.98 -8.21 13.58
C ILE A 210 8.41 -6.73 13.43
N GLY A 211 8.70 -6.10 14.56
CA GLY A 211 9.19 -4.72 14.66
C GLY A 211 8.10 -3.67 14.84
N GLY A 212 8.43 -2.64 15.62
CA GLY A 212 7.48 -1.61 16.02
C GLY A 212 6.30 -2.15 16.84
N ASN A 213 5.24 -1.34 16.96
CA ASN A 213 4.02 -1.65 17.72
C ASN A 213 2.73 -1.34 16.94
N ALA A 214 2.81 -1.25 15.62
CA ALA A 214 1.66 -0.86 14.79
C ALA A 214 0.52 -1.89 14.82
N GLU A 215 0.83 -3.16 14.95
CA GLU A 215 -0.15 -4.25 15.01
C GLU A 215 -0.85 -4.30 16.37
N GLU A 216 -0.14 -3.98 17.46
CA GLU A 216 -0.73 -3.84 18.80
C GLU A 216 -1.71 -2.65 18.85
N GLN A 217 -1.32 -1.49 18.29
CA GLN A 217 -2.23 -0.34 18.14
C GLN A 217 -3.43 -0.67 17.25
N ALA A 218 -3.21 -1.44 16.19
CA ALA A 218 -4.31 -1.92 15.34
C ALA A 218 -5.27 -2.84 16.12
N ALA A 219 -4.76 -3.71 16.98
CA ALA A 219 -5.57 -4.59 17.82
C ALA A 219 -6.52 -3.79 18.75
N GLU A 220 -5.98 -2.78 19.44
CA GLU A 220 -6.77 -1.88 20.29
C GLU A 220 -7.86 -1.13 19.49
N TYR A 221 -7.47 -0.62 18.31
CA TYR A 221 -8.40 0.09 17.44
C TYR A 221 -9.51 -0.83 16.93
N ILE A 222 -9.17 -2.04 16.49
CA ILE A 222 -10.13 -3.02 16.01
C ILE A 222 -11.13 -3.37 17.12
N HIS A 223 -10.64 -3.66 18.33
CA HIS A 223 -11.48 -3.99 19.47
C HIS A 223 -12.54 -2.91 19.75
N SER A 224 -12.17 -1.63 19.58
CA SER A 224 -13.02 -0.50 19.97
C SER A 224 -13.85 0.07 18.82
N HIS A 225 -13.44 -0.06 17.56
CA HIS A 225 -14.00 0.71 16.44
C HIS A 225 -14.38 -0.12 15.21
N VAL A 226 -13.96 -1.40 15.12
CA VAL A 226 -14.24 -2.24 13.96
C VAL A 226 -15.23 -3.34 14.34
N ASN A 227 -16.38 -3.37 13.68
CA ASN A 227 -17.41 -4.38 13.89
C ASN A 227 -17.45 -5.46 12.80
N LYS A 228 -16.59 -5.33 11.79
CA LYS A 228 -16.43 -6.33 10.74
C LYS A 228 -15.47 -7.44 11.19
N PRO A 229 -15.66 -8.70 10.74
CA PRO A 229 -14.70 -9.77 11.02
C PRO A 229 -13.29 -9.39 10.57
N VAL A 230 -12.31 -9.58 11.46
CA VAL A 230 -10.90 -9.38 11.17
C VAL A 230 -10.14 -10.68 11.44
N VAL A 231 -9.25 -11.03 10.52
CA VAL A 231 -8.28 -12.13 10.67
C VAL A 231 -6.89 -11.57 10.42
N ALA A 232 -5.92 -11.99 11.20
CA ALA A 232 -4.54 -11.52 11.06
C ALA A 232 -3.56 -12.65 10.72
N PHE A 233 -2.43 -12.28 10.15
CA PHE A 233 -1.24 -13.09 10.00
C PHE A 233 -0.02 -12.25 10.39
N ILE A 234 0.88 -12.81 11.21
CA ILE A 234 2.11 -12.12 11.64
C ILE A 234 3.32 -12.91 11.17
N ALA A 235 4.11 -12.28 10.29
CA ALA A 235 5.35 -12.83 9.79
C ALA A 235 6.52 -12.69 10.80
N GLY A 236 7.52 -13.57 10.66
CA GLY A 236 8.75 -13.48 11.45
C GLY A 236 8.70 -14.19 12.80
N GLN A 237 7.81 -15.18 12.98
CA GLN A 237 7.67 -15.91 14.25
C GLN A 237 8.97 -16.62 14.70
N SER A 238 9.84 -17.01 13.76
CA SER A 238 11.14 -17.61 14.02
C SER A 238 12.32 -16.63 13.99
N ALA A 239 12.04 -15.32 13.89
CA ALA A 239 13.10 -14.32 13.78
C ALA A 239 13.88 -14.15 15.09
N PRO A 240 15.22 -14.20 15.06
CA PRO A 240 16.03 -13.98 16.26
C PRO A 240 16.02 -12.48 16.63
N PRO A 241 16.04 -12.15 17.94
CA PRO A 241 16.16 -10.77 18.42
C PRO A 241 17.39 -10.06 17.86
N GLY A 242 17.26 -8.76 17.58
CA GLY A 242 18.35 -7.89 17.10
C GLY A 242 18.76 -8.10 15.65
N LYS A 243 18.14 -9.04 14.91
CA LYS A 243 18.41 -9.24 13.48
C LYS A 243 17.29 -8.60 12.65
N GLN A 244 17.67 -7.77 11.69
CA GLN A 244 16.75 -7.24 10.68
C GLN A 244 16.36 -8.35 9.69
N MET A 245 15.06 -8.48 9.44
CA MET A 245 14.48 -9.54 8.61
C MET A 245 13.81 -8.97 7.36
N GLY A 246 14.60 -8.72 6.31
CA GLY A 246 14.12 -8.16 5.04
C GLY A 246 13.87 -6.67 5.13
N HIS A 247 12.71 -6.24 5.60
CA HIS A 247 12.34 -4.82 5.70
C HIS A 247 13.12 -4.05 6.76
N ALA A 248 13.35 -2.76 6.51
CA ALA A 248 14.07 -1.89 7.47
C ALA A 248 13.36 -1.78 8.83
N GLY A 249 12.02 -1.85 8.85
CA GLY A 249 11.22 -1.86 10.07
C GLY A 249 11.08 -3.22 10.75
N ALA A 250 11.48 -4.33 10.09
CA ALA A 250 11.31 -5.68 10.60
C ALA A 250 12.50 -6.11 11.49
N ILE A 251 12.57 -5.52 12.67
CA ILE A 251 13.62 -5.82 13.68
C ILE A 251 13.01 -5.82 15.09
N ILE A 252 13.30 -6.85 15.87
CA ILE A 252 12.96 -6.91 17.30
C ILE A 252 14.06 -6.16 18.06
N SER A 253 13.72 -5.04 18.68
CA SER A 253 14.68 -4.20 19.42
C SER A 253 14.11 -3.74 20.76
N GLY A 254 14.97 -3.57 21.77
CA GLY A 254 14.55 -3.09 23.09
C GLY A 254 13.54 -3.98 23.82
N GLY A 255 13.44 -5.25 23.47
CA GLY A 255 12.51 -6.21 24.09
C GLY A 255 11.06 -6.07 23.61
N SER A 256 10.79 -5.33 22.52
CA SER A 256 9.47 -5.13 21.96
C SER A 256 9.42 -5.46 20.46
N GLY A 257 8.20 -5.64 19.94
CA GLY A 257 7.97 -5.89 18.52
C GLY A 257 8.20 -7.34 18.08
N SER A 258 8.16 -8.31 19.01
CA SER A 258 8.20 -9.73 18.64
C SER A 258 6.88 -10.18 17.99
N ALA A 259 6.94 -11.22 17.17
CA ALA A 259 5.72 -11.81 16.61
C ALA A 259 4.79 -12.31 17.72
N LYS A 260 5.36 -12.85 18.81
CA LYS A 260 4.61 -13.37 19.95
C LYS A 260 3.77 -12.25 20.60
N ASP A 261 4.40 -11.12 20.95
CA ASP A 261 3.68 -9.99 21.60
C ASP A 261 2.53 -9.49 20.73
N LYS A 262 2.76 -9.40 19.40
CA LYS A 262 1.72 -8.97 18.43
C LYS A 262 0.57 -9.97 18.33
N ILE A 263 0.88 -11.28 18.29
CA ILE A 263 -0.13 -12.34 18.27
C ILE A 263 -0.96 -12.29 19.55
N GLU A 264 -0.34 -12.21 20.72
CA GLU A 264 -1.01 -12.12 22.01
C GLU A 264 -1.92 -10.88 22.09
N ALA A 265 -1.48 -9.72 21.60
CA ALA A 265 -2.29 -8.51 21.57
C ALA A 265 -3.51 -8.63 20.64
N LEU A 266 -3.32 -9.22 19.45
CA LEU A 266 -4.40 -9.46 18.50
C LEU A 266 -5.43 -10.46 19.05
N GLU A 267 -4.99 -11.56 19.65
CA GLU A 267 -5.87 -12.57 20.24
C GLU A 267 -6.64 -12.03 21.46
N ALA A 268 -5.98 -11.22 22.31
CA ALA A 268 -6.63 -10.53 23.42
C ALA A 268 -7.72 -9.55 22.97
N ALA A 269 -7.57 -8.96 21.79
CA ALA A 269 -8.58 -8.13 21.14
C ALA A 269 -9.69 -8.94 20.44
N GLY A 270 -9.67 -10.27 20.51
CA GLY A 270 -10.63 -11.17 19.88
C GLY A 270 -10.39 -11.44 18.40
N ILE A 271 -9.23 -11.08 17.88
CA ILE A 271 -8.84 -11.27 16.47
C ILE A 271 -8.17 -12.64 16.32
N ARG A 272 -8.67 -13.43 15.38
CA ARG A 272 -8.06 -14.74 15.06
C ARG A 272 -6.77 -14.54 14.27
N VAL A 273 -5.69 -15.18 14.72
CA VAL A 273 -4.39 -15.12 14.05
C VAL A 273 -4.09 -16.45 13.37
N ALA A 274 -3.81 -16.39 12.08
CA ALA A 274 -3.46 -17.57 11.27
C ALA A 274 -2.03 -18.03 11.57
N GLN A 275 -1.81 -19.34 11.63
CA GLN A 275 -0.48 -19.93 11.74
C GLN A 275 0.23 -19.93 10.40
N GLU A 276 -0.50 -20.24 9.33
CA GLU A 276 -0.03 -20.28 7.95
C GLU A 276 -0.89 -19.35 7.08
N PRO A 277 -0.33 -18.75 6.01
CA PRO A 277 -1.09 -17.94 5.05
C PRO A 277 -2.34 -18.66 4.51
N SER A 278 -2.27 -19.96 4.32
CA SER A 278 -3.35 -20.81 3.81
C SER A 278 -4.52 -21.01 4.77
N ASP A 279 -4.37 -20.66 6.05
CA ASP A 279 -5.44 -20.79 7.05
C ASP A 279 -6.42 -19.61 7.06
N ILE A 280 -6.01 -18.45 6.52
CA ILE A 280 -6.81 -17.22 6.48
C ILE A 280 -8.24 -17.47 5.95
N PRO A 281 -8.46 -18.16 4.81
CA PRO A 281 -9.81 -18.38 4.31
C PRO A 281 -10.70 -19.22 5.24
N LYS A 282 -10.14 -20.17 5.96
CA LYS A 282 -10.88 -20.99 6.95
C LYS A 282 -11.28 -20.17 8.16
N LEU A 283 -10.40 -19.26 8.60
CA LEU A 283 -10.67 -18.41 9.74
C LEU A 283 -11.72 -17.33 9.43
N LEU A 284 -11.77 -16.82 8.19
CA LEU A 284 -12.82 -15.87 7.78
C LEU A 284 -14.21 -16.49 7.65
N LYS A 285 -14.31 -17.81 7.37
CA LYS A 285 -15.60 -18.52 7.23
C LYS A 285 -16.29 -18.86 8.57
N ARG A 286 -15.56 -18.79 9.67
CA ARG A 286 -16.04 -19.08 11.03
C ARG A 286 -16.54 -17.83 11.74
#